data_7266a1a44ff422f7b2a457bdb7769ac8
#
_entry.id   7266a1a44ff422f7b2a457bdb7769ac8
#
_cell.length_a   1.000
_cell.length_b   1.000
_cell.length_c   1.000
_cell.angle_alpha   90.00
_cell.angle_beta   90.00
_cell.angle_gamma   90.00
#
_symmetry.space_group_name_H-M   'P 1'
#
loop_
_entity.id
_entity.type
_entity.pdbx_description
1 polymer ?
#
loop_
_entity_poly.entity_id
_entity_poly.type
_entity_poly.pdbx_seq_one_letter_code
_entity_poly.pdbx_strand_id
1 'polypeptide(L)'
;MNNNNWTRKDLKWRAKEAFRKNYWAAVVVSLILAIVVASGGKGAAQSGADSVSSETSLYTDAYGTGSSFYGQMVKFMHSPLAVIIALVGASAIITVALIGVILHFFIGNVLEVGARSFYVENLYSTPGIGKIFSPFTSGSYGNVVKTMFFRDLFWALWSLLFVIPGIVKSYEYKMVPYLMAEYPDMDRKEAFAKSREMMYGNKWKAFVLDLSFIPWDILSGITIGIVGLFYVSPYKDATDAELYDTLASGMPGNGQQVYENGTY
;
A
#
# COMPACT_ATOMS: atom_id res chain seq x y z
N MET A 1 3.89 -31.95 -1.61
CA MET A 1 2.74 -31.84 -0.71
C MET A 1 2.83 -30.51 0.00
N ASN A 2 2.01 -29.53 -0.39
CA ASN A 2 2.07 -28.17 0.14
C ASN A 2 1.43 -28.19 1.56
N ASN A 3 2.27 -28.29 2.59
CA ASN A 3 1.80 -28.37 3.97
C ASN A 3 1.45 -26.96 4.50
N ASN A 4 0.52 -26.29 3.80
CA ASN A 4 0.03 -24.94 4.14
C ASN A 4 -0.94 -24.97 5.34
N ASN A 5 -0.53 -25.59 6.44
CA ASN A 5 -1.39 -25.73 7.62
C ASN A 5 -1.19 -24.58 8.63
N TRP A 6 -0.98 -23.36 8.12
CA TRP A 6 -0.93 -22.19 8.98
C TRP A 6 -2.32 -21.75 9.44
N THR A 7 -2.40 -21.25 10.67
CA THR A 7 -3.62 -20.65 11.20
C THR A 7 -3.46 -19.14 11.39
N ARG A 8 -4.56 -18.40 11.24
CA ARG A 8 -4.57 -16.95 11.50
C ARG A 8 -4.10 -16.58 12.90
N LYS A 9 -4.42 -17.44 13.87
CA LYS A 9 -4.06 -17.23 15.28
C LYS A 9 -2.55 -17.31 15.46
N ASP A 10 -1.92 -18.30 14.85
CA ASP A 10 -0.46 -18.50 14.96
C ASP A 10 0.31 -17.38 14.28
N LEU A 11 -0.09 -16.98 13.05
CA LEU A 11 0.51 -15.84 12.36
C LEU A 11 0.42 -14.56 13.19
N LYS A 12 -0.77 -14.23 13.67
CA LYS A 12 -1.00 -13.03 14.48
C LYS A 12 -0.23 -13.07 15.80
N TRP A 13 -0.07 -14.23 16.40
CA TRP A 13 0.69 -14.36 17.64
C TRP A 13 2.18 -14.11 17.41
N ARG A 14 2.79 -14.75 16.41
CA ARG A 14 4.20 -14.56 16.03
C ARG A 14 4.48 -13.12 15.60
N ALA A 15 3.62 -12.58 14.72
CA ALA A 15 3.71 -11.19 14.29
C ALA A 15 3.66 -10.19 15.47
N LYS A 16 2.81 -10.44 16.45
CA LYS A 16 2.71 -9.60 17.65
C LYS A 16 4.00 -9.66 18.49
N GLU A 17 4.61 -10.82 18.57
CA GLU A 17 5.88 -10.99 19.27
C GLU A 17 7.01 -10.25 18.56
N ALA A 18 7.17 -10.44 17.24
CA ALA A 18 8.16 -9.73 16.43
C ALA A 18 7.96 -8.21 16.47
N PHE A 19 6.71 -7.73 16.35
CA PHE A 19 6.36 -6.32 16.47
C PHE A 19 6.74 -5.73 17.84
N ARG A 20 6.51 -6.44 18.93
CA ARG A 20 6.83 -5.96 20.29
C ARG A 20 8.33 -5.83 20.54
N LYS A 21 9.16 -6.68 19.94
CA LYS A 21 10.62 -6.63 20.08
C LYS A 21 11.21 -5.32 19.55
N ASN A 22 10.64 -4.78 18.46
CA ASN A 22 11.16 -3.59 17.78
C ASN A 22 10.03 -2.58 17.48
N TYR A 23 9.21 -2.29 18.50
CA TYR A 23 7.98 -1.53 18.38
C TYR A 23 8.16 -0.18 17.69
N TRP A 24 9.09 0.65 18.17
CA TRP A 24 9.24 2.01 17.65
C TRP A 24 9.74 2.05 16.20
N ALA A 25 10.68 1.16 15.86
CA ALA A 25 11.15 1.06 14.49
C ALA A 25 10.03 0.60 13.54
N ALA A 26 9.22 -0.39 13.94
CA ALA A 26 8.07 -0.86 13.17
C ALA A 26 7.02 0.25 12.97
N VAL A 27 6.72 1.03 14.01
CA VAL A 27 5.79 2.19 13.91
C VAL A 27 6.32 3.22 12.91
N VAL A 28 7.61 3.59 12.98
CA VAL A 28 8.19 4.57 12.05
C VAL A 28 8.17 4.05 10.62
N VAL A 29 8.48 2.79 10.39
CA VAL A 29 8.45 2.16 9.06
C VAL A 29 7.03 2.16 8.48
N SER A 30 6.03 1.74 9.27
CA SER A 30 4.63 1.80 8.83
C SER A 30 4.13 3.23 8.61
N LEU A 31 4.60 4.21 9.39
CA LEU A 31 4.29 5.61 9.17
C LEU A 31 4.83 6.09 7.81
N ILE A 32 6.08 5.75 7.49
CA ILE A 32 6.67 6.08 6.19
C ILE A 32 5.88 5.42 5.05
N LEU A 33 5.51 4.14 5.20
CA LEU A 33 4.65 3.44 4.23
C LEU A 33 3.29 4.13 4.07
N ALA A 34 2.65 4.53 5.16
CA ALA A 34 1.35 5.20 5.11
C ALA A 34 1.43 6.53 4.33
N ILE A 35 2.49 7.32 4.55
CA ILE A 35 2.73 8.56 3.80
C ILE A 35 2.94 8.26 2.31
N VAL A 36 3.75 7.26 1.98
CA VAL A 36 4.03 6.84 0.60
C VAL A 36 2.77 6.37 -0.11
N VAL A 37 1.95 5.54 0.55
CA VAL A 37 0.68 5.04 -0.01
C VAL A 37 -0.33 6.17 -0.18
N ALA A 38 -0.41 7.10 0.78
CA ALA A 38 -1.29 8.28 0.69
C ALA A 38 -0.88 9.21 -0.46
N SER A 39 0.43 9.43 -0.69
CA SER A 39 0.92 10.26 -1.79
C SER A 39 0.75 9.62 -3.18
N GLY A 40 0.62 8.29 -3.24
CA GLY A 40 0.48 7.51 -4.49
C GLY A 40 -0.94 7.41 -5.06
N GLY A 41 -1.88 8.23 -4.60
CA GLY A 41 -3.23 8.31 -5.19
C GLY A 41 -4.24 7.28 -4.67
N LYS A 42 -3.85 6.31 -3.85
CA LYS A 42 -4.81 5.39 -3.21
C LYS A 42 -5.63 6.09 -2.11
N GLY A 43 -5.11 7.20 -1.54
CA GLY A 43 -5.82 8.04 -0.56
C GLY A 43 -6.66 9.16 -1.18
N ALA A 44 -6.33 9.61 -2.41
CA ALA A 44 -7.03 10.73 -3.06
C ALA A 44 -8.44 10.36 -3.56
N ALA A 45 -8.69 9.08 -3.85
CA ALA A 45 -10.01 8.62 -4.29
C ALA A 45 -11.06 8.62 -3.15
N GLN A 46 -10.62 8.56 -1.91
CA GLN A 46 -11.51 8.52 -0.74
C GLN A 46 -11.86 9.92 -0.22
N SER A 47 -10.91 10.87 -0.31
CA SER A 47 -11.16 12.26 0.10
C SER A 47 -11.94 13.08 -0.94
N GLY A 48 -11.98 12.65 -2.21
CA GLY A 48 -12.74 13.33 -3.27
C GLY A 48 -14.25 13.08 -3.22
N ALA A 49 -14.69 11.96 -2.64
CA ALA A 49 -16.10 11.61 -2.54
C ALA A 49 -16.83 12.36 -1.41
N ASP A 50 -16.11 12.67 -0.32
CA ASP A 50 -16.72 13.34 0.85
C ASP A 50 -16.86 14.86 0.66
N SER A 51 -16.08 15.47 -0.24
CA SER A 51 -16.16 16.91 -0.51
C SER A 51 -17.30 17.30 -1.44
N VAL A 52 -17.83 16.37 -2.24
CA VAL A 52 -18.94 16.64 -3.18
C VAL A 52 -20.30 16.56 -2.50
N SER A 53 -20.44 15.82 -1.41
CA SER A 53 -21.72 15.61 -0.73
C SER A 53 -22.09 16.73 0.27
N SER A 54 -21.14 17.56 0.70
CA SER A 54 -21.40 18.63 1.68
C SER A 54 -21.82 19.97 1.06
N GLU A 55 -21.67 20.17 -0.25
CA GLU A 55 -22.04 21.45 -0.89
C GLU A 55 -23.52 21.55 -1.27
N THR A 56 -24.25 20.43 -1.32
CA THR A 56 -25.65 20.45 -1.78
C THR A 56 -26.66 20.93 -0.71
N SER A 57 -26.28 20.98 0.57
CA SER A 57 -27.18 21.40 1.65
C SER A 57 -27.18 22.89 1.93
N LEU A 58 -26.22 23.65 1.40
CA LEU A 58 -26.13 25.11 1.59
C LEU A 58 -27.00 25.92 0.61
N TYR A 59 -27.60 25.27 -0.38
CA TYR A 59 -28.38 25.96 -1.44
C TYR A 59 -29.84 26.28 -1.08
N THR A 60 -30.38 25.77 0.02
CA THR A 60 -31.82 25.90 0.31
C THR A 60 -32.21 27.08 1.21
N ASP A 61 -31.24 27.71 1.92
CA ASP A 61 -31.58 28.73 2.88
C ASP A 61 -31.34 30.20 2.43
N ALA A 62 -30.89 30.42 1.20
CA ALA A 62 -30.53 31.78 0.71
C ALA A 62 -31.57 32.44 -0.21
N TYR A 63 -32.83 32.07 -0.13
CA TYR A 63 -33.88 32.61 -1.02
C TYR A 63 -34.39 34.04 -0.68
N GLY A 64 -33.64 34.82 0.11
CA GLY A 64 -34.10 36.19 0.51
C GLY A 64 -33.35 37.39 -0.11
N THR A 65 -32.05 37.26 -0.43
CA THR A 65 -31.21 38.40 -0.86
C THR A 65 -30.23 38.09 -1.97
N GLY A 66 -30.29 36.89 -2.58
CA GLY A 66 -29.24 36.32 -3.40
C GLY A 66 -29.31 36.59 -4.92
N SER A 67 -30.36 37.23 -5.44
CA SER A 67 -30.53 37.37 -6.93
C SER A 67 -29.42 38.19 -7.59
N SER A 68 -28.87 39.20 -6.91
CA SER A 68 -27.78 40.02 -7.44
C SER A 68 -26.42 39.33 -7.36
N PHE A 69 -26.11 38.66 -6.25
CA PHE A 69 -24.85 37.96 -6.03
C PHE A 69 -24.77 36.71 -6.91
N TYR A 70 -25.82 35.91 -6.96
CA TYR A 70 -25.92 34.74 -7.81
C TYR A 70 -25.81 35.10 -9.31
N GLY A 71 -26.50 36.15 -9.73
CA GLY A 71 -26.40 36.63 -11.11
C GLY A 71 -25.01 37.15 -11.49
N GLN A 72 -24.28 37.77 -10.54
CA GLN A 72 -22.89 38.18 -10.73
C GLN A 72 -21.96 36.97 -10.77
N MET A 73 -22.17 35.98 -9.90
CA MET A 73 -21.39 34.75 -9.84
C MET A 73 -21.54 33.91 -11.13
N VAL A 74 -22.76 33.78 -11.64
CA VAL A 74 -23.04 33.12 -12.93
C VAL A 74 -22.39 33.85 -14.10
N LYS A 75 -22.46 35.19 -14.13
CA LYS A 75 -21.75 35.99 -15.15
C LYS A 75 -20.25 35.85 -15.05
N PHE A 76 -19.68 35.78 -13.83
CA PHE A 76 -18.27 35.55 -13.61
C PHE A 76 -17.87 34.15 -14.12
N MET A 77 -18.64 33.10 -13.77
CA MET A 77 -18.36 31.72 -14.21
C MET A 77 -18.37 31.55 -15.74
N HIS A 78 -19.13 32.37 -16.46
CA HIS A 78 -19.14 32.41 -17.93
C HIS A 78 -18.18 33.44 -18.54
N SER A 79 -17.42 34.15 -17.71
CA SER A 79 -16.43 35.10 -18.20
C SER A 79 -15.17 34.38 -18.75
N PRO A 80 -14.50 34.95 -19.77
CA PRO A 80 -13.25 34.39 -20.27
C PRO A 80 -12.18 34.27 -19.19
N LEU A 81 -12.21 35.18 -18.19
CA LEU A 81 -11.30 35.17 -17.06
C LEU A 81 -11.51 33.90 -16.16
N ALA A 82 -12.78 33.58 -15.86
CA ALA A 82 -13.08 32.38 -15.09
C ALA A 82 -12.65 31.08 -15.81
N VAL A 83 -12.83 31.03 -17.13
CA VAL A 83 -12.35 29.92 -17.96
C VAL A 83 -10.82 29.80 -17.90
N ILE A 84 -10.11 30.92 -18.00
CA ILE A 84 -8.62 30.94 -17.88
C ILE A 84 -8.20 30.46 -16.50
N ILE A 85 -8.81 30.96 -15.42
CA ILE A 85 -8.52 30.52 -14.05
C ILE A 85 -8.79 29.02 -13.87
N ALA A 86 -9.91 28.52 -14.41
CA ALA A 86 -10.23 27.08 -14.34
C ALA A 86 -9.21 26.23 -15.12
N LEU A 87 -8.79 26.66 -16.31
CA LEU A 87 -7.79 25.96 -17.11
C LEU A 87 -6.40 25.96 -16.43
N VAL A 88 -5.98 27.10 -15.87
CA VAL A 88 -4.72 27.20 -15.12
C VAL A 88 -4.78 26.34 -13.85
N GLY A 89 -5.89 26.38 -13.11
CA GLY A 89 -6.10 25.53 -11.94
C GLY A 89 -6.09 24.03 -12.29
N ALA A 90 -6.80 23.64 -13.33
CA ALA A 90 -6.81 22.27 -13.81
C ALA A 90 -5.43 21.78 -14.26
N SER A 91 -4.68 22.63 -15.01
CA SER A 91 -3.31 22.29 -15.44
C SER A 91 -2.36 22.12 -14.26
N ALA A 92 -2.46 22.95 -13.23
CA ALA A 92 -1.67 22.84 -12.02
C ALA A 92 -1.98 21.54 -11.26
N ILE A 93 -3.26 21.19 -11.11
CA ILE A 93 -3.69 19.92 -10.47
C ILE A 93 -3.15 18.72 -11.25
N ILE A 94 -3.28 18.71 -12.58
CA ILE A 94 -2.76 17.64 -13.45
C ILE A 94 -1.24 17.52 -13.29
N THR A 95 -0.53 18.65 -13.28
CA THR A 95 0.94 18.64 -13.12
C THR A 95 1.36 18.06 -11.78
N VAL A 96 0.73 18.47 -10.68
CA VAL A 96 0.98 17.92 -9.34
C VAL A 96 0.66 16.43 -9.27
N ALA A 97 -0.46 16.00 -9.87
CA ALA A 97 -0.83 14.59 -9.94
C ALA A 97 0.20 13.76 -10.72
N LEU A 98 0.69 14.25 -11.86
CA LEU A 98 1.73 13.57 -12.66
C LEU A 98 3.04 13.45 -11.88
N ILE A 99 3.48 14.52 -11.21
CA ILE A 99 4.66 14.48 -10.34
C ILE A 99 4.47 13.44 -9.23
N GLY A 100 3.29 13.43 -8.58
CA GLY A 100 2.95 12.44 -7.54
C GLY A 100 3.03 10.99 -8.05
N VAL A 101 2.50 10.72 -9.24
CA VAL A 101 2.58 9.40 -9.89
C VAL A 101 4.04 9.00 -10.16
N ILE A 102 4.84 9.91 -10.70
CA ILE A 102 6.27 9.64 -10.95
C ILE A 102 7.01 9.33 -9.65
N LEU A 103 6.83 10.15 -8.62
CA LEU A 103 7.44 9.93 -7.32
C LEU A 103 6.98 8.61 -6.68
N HIS A 104 5.71 8.24 -6.83
CA HIS A 104 5.20 6.96 -6.36
C HIS A 104 5.91 5.78 -7.01
N PHE A 105 6.08 5.78 -8.34
CA PHE A 105 6.74 4.67 -9.02
C PHE A 105 8.24 4.57 -8.71
N PHE A 106 8.94 5.69 -8.66
CA PHE A 106 10.40 5.70 -8.49
C PHE A 106 10.83 5.65 -7.02
N ILE A 107 10.09 6.23 -6.12
CA ILE A 107 10.45 6.29 -4.69
C ILE A 107 9.50 5.41 -3.86
N GLY A 108 8.19 5.58 -4.03
CA GLY A 108 7.18 4.94 -3.23
C GLY A 108 7.25 3.41 -3.26
N ASN A 109 7.29 2.85 -4.47
CA ASN A 109 7.38 1.40 -4.65
C ASN A 109 8.69 0.81 -4.12
N VAL A 110 9.79 1.55 -4.24
CA VAL A 110 11.09 1.11 -3.73
C VAL A 110 11.12 1.14 -2.20
N LEU A 111 10.54 2.17 -1.60
CA LEU A 111 10.35 2.24 -0.14
C LEU A 111 9.40 1.15 0.37
N GLU A 112 8.36 0.78 -0.40
CA GLU A 112 7.50 -0.37 -0.07
C GLU A 112 8.34 -1.66 0.03
N VAL A 113 9.17 -1.94 -0.97
CA VAL A 113 10.06 -3.11 -0.97
C VAL A 113 11.02 -3.06 0.22
N GLY A 114 11.63 -1.92 0.50
CA GLY A 114 12.51 -1.72 1.65
C GLY A 114 11.82 -1.94 2.98
N ALA A 115 10.58 -1.49 3.13
CA ALA A 115 9.79 -1.74 4.32
C ALA A 115 9.43 -3.23 4.47
N ARG A 116 9.14 -3.94 3.35
CA ARG A 116 8.94 -5.40 3.40
C ARG A 116 10.22 -6.11 3.84
N SER A 117 11.39 -5.67 3.34
CA SER A 117 12.70 -6.18 3.83
C SER A 117 12.87 -5.97 5.33
N PHE A 118 12.54 -4.77 5.85
CA PHE A 118 12.57 -4.51 7.28
C PHE A 118 11.67 -5.47 8.07
N TYR A 119 10.42 -5.66 7.65
CA TYR A 119 9.48 -6.51 8.37
C TYR A 119 9.84 -7.99 8.34
N VAL A 120 10.36 -8.51 7.21
CA VAL A 120 10.85 -9.89 7.12
C VAL A 120 12.04 -10.10 8.07
N GLU A 121 13.03 -9.20 8.03
CA GLU A 121 14.18 -9.29 8.93
C GLU A 121 13.79 -9.13 10.41
N ASN A 122 12.77 -8.31 10.70
CA ASN A 122 12.27 -8.10 12.07
C ASN A 122 11.62 -9.34 12.70
N LEU A 123 11.32 -10.38 11.93
CA LEU A 123 10.85 -11.66 12.47
C LEU A 123 11.97 -12.37 13.25
N TYR A 124 13.21 -12.18 12.83
CA TYR A 124 14.38 -12.90 13.34
C TYR A 124 15.34 -12.03 14.14
N SER A 125 15.47 -10.76 13.78
CA SER A 125 16.39 -9.80 14.37
C SER A 125 15.67 -8.50 14.76
N THR A 126 16.43 -7.47 15.10
CA THR A 126 15.94 -6.12 15.37
C THR A 126 16.61 -5.14 14.40
N PRO A 127 16.21 -5.11 13.12
CA PRO A 127 16.81 -4.23 12.12
C PRO A 127 16.59 -2.76 12.46
N GLY A 128 17.55 -1.93 12.07
CA GLY A 128 17.41 -0.48 12.14
C GLY A 128 16.46 0.04 11.06
N ILE A 129 15.87 1.21 11.29
CA ILE A 129 14.95 1.88 10.34
C ILE A 129 15.61 2.08 8.96
N GLY A 130 16.95 2.27 8.91
CA GLY A 130 17.71 2.43 7.67
C GLY A 130 17.54 1.29 6.66
N LYS A 131 17.09 0.11 7.10
CA LYS A 131 16.82 -1.04 6.23
C LYS A 131 15.81 -0.73 5.12
N ILE A 132 14.89 0.23 5.32
CA ILE A 132 13.94 0.64 4.27
C ILE A 132 14.64 1.22 3.03
N PHE A 133 15.86 1.72 3.17
CA PHE A 133 16.63 2.27 2.05
C PHE A 133 17.50 1.22 1.35
N SER A 134 17.53 -0.03 1.81
CA SER A 134 18.35 -1.09 1.21
C SER A 134 18.15 -1.30 -0.30
N PRO A 135 16.93 -1.21 -0.88
CA PRO A 135 16.76 -1.40 -2.33
C PRO A 135 17.37 -0.27 -3.16
N PHE A 136 17.58 0.92 -2.58
CA PHE A 136 18.25 2.03 -3.29
C PHE A 136 19.77 1.80 -3.43
N THR A 137 20.36 1.01 -2.54
CA THR A 137 21.80 0.76 -2.48
C THR A 137 22.21 -0.62 -3.01
N SER A 138 21.26 -1.49 -3.29
CA SER A 138 21.49 -2.88 -3.70
C SER A 138 22.03 -3.06 -5.12
N GLY A 139 22.17 -1.99 -5.91
CA GLY A 139 22.52 -2.09 -7.34
C GLY A 139 21.37 -2.55 -8.25
N SER A 140 20.30 -3.13 -7.69
CA SER A 140 19.17 -3.70 -8.43
C SER A 140 17.95 -2.77 -8.47
N TYR A 141 18.14 -1.50 -8.11
CA TYR A 141 17.09 -0.48 -8.05
C TYR A 141 16.18 -0.48 -9.29
N GLY A 142 16.78 -0.49 -10.49
CA GLY A 142 16.03 -0.48 -11.76
C GLY A 142 15.13 -1.72 -11.93
N ASN A 143 15.59 -2.89 -11.48
CA ASN A 143 14.81 -4.12 -11.52
C ASN A 143 13.64 -4.08 -10.55
N VAL A 144 13.85 -3.55 -9.34
CA VAL A 144 12.80 -3.34 -8.34
C VAL A 144 11.74 -2.40 -8.88
N VAL A 145 12.14 -1.21 -9.37
CA VAL A 145 11.20 -0.22 -9.96
C VAL A 145 10.39 -0.85 -11.09
N LYS A 146 11.05 -1.54 -12.03
CA LYS A 146 10.40 -2.19 -13.16
C LYS A 146 9.38 -3.24 -12.71
N THR A 147 9.75 -4.11 -11.80
CA THR A 147 8.88 -5.20 -11.32
C THR A 147 7.66 -4.63 -10.59
N MET A 148 7.85 -3.66 -9.71
CA MET A 148 6.78 -3.02 -8.96
C MET A 148 5.84 -2.20 -9.87
N PHE A 149 6.39 -1.50 -10.87
CA PHE A 149 5.58 -0.82 -11.88
C PHE A 149 4.64 -1.79 -12.60
N PHE A 150 5.15 -2.94 -13.07
CA PHE A 150 4.30 -3.93 -13.74
C PHE A 150 3.30 -4.59 -12.79
N ARG A 151 3.63 -4.76 -11.50
CA ARG A 151 2.67 -5.20 -10.48
C ARG A 151 1.49 -4.25 -10.41
N ASP A 152 1.74 -2.96 -10.26
CA ASP A 152 0.70 -1.94 -10.14
C ASP A 152 -0.10 -1.80 -11.43
N LEU A 153 0.58 -1.83 -12.59
CA LEU A 153 -0.06 -1.78 -13.89
C LEU A 153 -1.03 -2.97 -14.10
N PHE A 154 -0.58 -4.18 -13.81
CA PHE A 154 -1.45 -5.35 -13.98
C PHE A 154 -2.61 -5.35 -12.98
N TRP A 155 -2.36 -4.95 -11.73
CA TRP A 155 -3.43 -4.78 -10.76
C TRP A 155 -4.46 -3.72 -11.22
N ALA A 156 -4.00 -2.58 -11.71
CA ALA A 156 -4.87 -1.51 -12.21
C ALA A 156 -5.70 -1.97 -13.42
N LEU A 157 -5.08 -2.67 -14.39
CA LEU A 157 -5.79 -3.20 -15.55
C LEU A 157 -6.91 -4.17 -15.15
N TRP A 158 -6.61 -5.11 -14.25
CA TRP A 158 -7.61 -6.07 -13.78
C TRP A 158 -8.72 -5.39 -12.97
N SER A 159 -8.38 -4.39 -12.16
CA SER A 159 -9.35 -3.61 -11.37
C SER A 159 -10.26 -2.74 -12.24
N LEU A 160 -9.73 -2.23 -13.38
CA LEU A 160 -10.49 -1.47 -14.36
C LEU A 160 -11.48 -2.37 -15.12
N LEU A 161 -11.09 -3.61 -15.40
CA LEU A 161 -11.94 -4.54 -16.14
C LEU A 161 -13.11 -5.02 -15.27
N PHE A 162 -12.83 -5.52 -14.08
CA PHE A 162 -13.83 -5.93 -13.10
C PHE A 162 -13.25 -5.87 -11.67
N VAL A 163 -14.05 -5.44 -10.70
CA VAL A 163 -13.67 -5.32 -9.29
C VAL A 163 -13.26 -6.68 -8.70
N ILE A 164 -14.04 -7.74 -8.94
CA ILE A 164 -13.77 -9.08 -8.36
C ILE A 164 -12.44 -9.67 -8.88
N PRO A 165 -12.17 -9.75 -10.19
CA PRO A 165 -10.85 -10.13 -10.69
C PRO A 165 -9.71 -9.27 -10.18
N GLY A 166 -9.92 -7.94 -10.02
CA GLY A 166 -8.95 -7.03 -9.43
C GLY A 166 -8.54 -7.45 -8.02
N ILE A 167 -9.53 -7.77 -7.16
CA ILE A 167 -9.27 -8.27 -5.80
C ILE A 167 -8.51 -9.61 -5.84
N VAL A 168 -8.92 -10.56 -6.67
CA VAL A 168 -8.23 -11.87 -6.79
C VAL A 168 -6.78 -11.68 -7.22
N LYS A 169 -6.51 -10.76 -8.16
CA LYS A 169 -5.16 -10.46 -8.65
C LYS A 169 -4.32 -9.69 -7.63
N SER A 170 -4.92 -8.84 -6.80
CA SER A 170 -4.18 -8.19 -5.71
C SER A 170 -3.60 -9.22 -4.74
N TYR A 171 -4.37 -10.25 -4.39
CA TYR A 171 -3.86 -11.36 -3.56
C TYR A 171 -2.83 -12.22 -4.30
N GLU A 172 -2.97 -12.41 -5.61
CA GLU A 172 -2.01 -13.17 -6.41
C GLU A 172 -0.63 -12.49 -6.46
N TYR A 173 -0.60 -11.16 -6.46
CA TYR A 173 0.62 -10.36 -6.50
C TYR A 173 1.09 -9.87 -5.12
N LYS A 174 0.41 -10.28 -4.04
CA LYS A 174 0.69 -9.81 -2.67
C LYS A 174 2.13 -10.08 -2.23
N MET A 175 2.73 -11.18 -2.70
CA MET A 175 4.09 -11.59 -2.30
C MET A 175 5.20 -10.98 -3.16
N VAL A 176 4.88 -10.32 -4.29
CA VAL A 176 5.89 -9.71 -5.18
C VAL A 176 6.83 -8.74 -4.45
N PRO A 177 6.35 -7.76 -3.63
CA PRO A 177 7.25 -6.83 -2.95
C PRO A 177 8.17 -7.52 -1.93
N TYR A 178 7.74 -8.61 -1.31
CA TYR A 178 8.56 -9.42 -0.39
C TYR A 178 9.65 -10.20 -1.15
N LEU A 179 9.30 -10.80 -2.30
CA LEU A 179 10.25 -11.48 -3.16
C LEU A 179 11.32 -10.51 -3.70
N MET A 180 10.92 -9.29 -4.08
CA MET A 180 11.86 -8.26 -4.50
C MET A 180 12.69 -7.70 -3.35
N ALA A 181 12.20 -7.78 -2.11
CA ALA A 181 12.94 -7.39 -0.92
C ALA A 181 14.06 -8.38 -0.58
N GLU A 182 13.80 -9.67 -0.78
CA GLU A 182 14.74 -10.77 -0.49
C GLU A 182 15.65 -11.05 -1.67
N TYR A 183 15.12 -11.00 -2.90
CA TYR A 183 15.82 -11.29 -4.16
C TYR A 183 15.67 -10.12 -5.15
N PRO A 184 16.36 -8.99 -4.94
CA PRO A 184 16.18 -7.79 -5.77
C PRO A 184 16.62 -7.98 -7.23
N ASP A 185 17.48 -8.97 -7.51
CA ASP A 185 17.96 -9.33 -8.86
C ASP A 185 17.05 -10.33 -9.60
N MET A 186 16.03 -10.88 -8.92
CA MET A 186 15.12 -11.85 -9.49
C MET A 186 14.42 -11.29 -10.74
N ASP A 187 14.34 -12.09 -11.82
CA ASP A 187 13.59 -11.66 -12.99
C ASP A 187 12.10 -11.42 -12.66
N ARG A 188 11.55 -10.39 -13.25
CA ARG A 188 10.15 -10.00 -13.07
C ARG A 188 9.18 -11.17 -13.27
N LYS A 189 9.35 -11.94 -14.36
CA LYS A 189 8.46 -13.07 -14.67
C LYS A 189 8.53 -14.14 -13.57
N GLU A 190 9.71 -14.38 -13.05
CA GLU A 190 9.96 -15.31 -11.96
C GLU A 190 9.30 -14.82 -10.66
N ALA A 191 9.46 -13.54 -10.29
CA ALA A 191 8.83 -12.94 -9.12
C ALA A 191 7.29 -13.09 -9.17
N PHE A 192 6.68 -12.82 -10.33
CA PHE A 192 5.24 -13.02 -10.51
C PHE A 192 4.82 -14.49 -10.46
N ALA A 193 5.62 -15.41 -11.04
CA ALA A 193 5.35 -16.84 -11.01
C ALA A 193 5.43 -17.38 -9.59
N LYS A 194 6.48 -17.05 -8.83
CA LYS A 194 6.66 -17.44 -7.43
C LYS A 194 5.55 -16.86 -6.53
N SER A 195 5.21 -15.58 -6.67
CA SER A 195 4.10 -14.98 -5.90
C SER A 195 2.78 -15.71 -6.16
N ARG A 196 2.50 -16.06 -7.41
CA ARG A 196 1.31 -16.83 -7.80
C ARG A 196 1.30 -18.22 -7.19
N GLU A 197 2.44 -18.91 -7.21
CA GLU A 197 2.62 -20.24 -6.62
C GLU A 197 2.41 -20.20 -5.10
N MET A 198 3.04 -19.28 -4.38
CA MET A 198 2.88 -19.07 -2.95
C MET A 198 1.42 -18.82 -2.57
N MET A 199 0.71 -18.02 -3.35
CA MET A 199 -0.68 -17.66 -3.10
C MET A 199 -1.70 -18.68 -3.63
N TYR A 200 -1.25 -19.72 -4.35
CA TYR A 200 -2.13 -20.78 -4.83
C TYR A 200 -2.71 -21.55 -3.64
N GLY A 201 -4.05 -21.63 -3.57
CA GLY A 201 -4.77 -22.23 -2.44
C GLY A 201 -4.80 -21.38 -1.16
N ASN A 202 -4.03 -20.27 -1.07
CA ASN A 202 -3.95 -19.41 0.11
C ASN A 202 -4.69 -18.07 -0.03
N LYS A 203 -5.14 -17.69 -1.25
CA LYS A 203 -5.80 -16.39 -1.50
C LYS A 203 -6.99 -16.15 -0.57
N TRP A 204 -7.87 -17.14 -0.43
CA TRP A 204 -9.03 -17.04 0.46
C TRP A 204 -8.63 -16.93 1.93
N LYS A 205 -7.65 -17.72 2.38
CA LYS A 205 -7.15 -17.65 3.76
C LYS A 205 -6.53 -16.27 4.06
N ALA A 206 -5.76 -15.71 3.12
CA ALA A 206 -5.18 -14.39 3.22
C ALA A 206 -6.26 -13.29 3.23
N PHE A 207 -7.28 -13.40 2.38
CA PHE A 207 -8.43 -12.50 2.41
C PHE A 207 -9.12 -12.51 3.78
N VAL A 208 -9.40 -13.70 4.34
CA VAL A 208 -10.02 -13.82 5.67
C VAL A 208 -9.08 -13.33 6.79
N LEU A 209 -7.76 -13.43 6.60
CA LEU A 209 -6.78 -12.82 7.50
C LEU A 209 -6.93 -11.29 7.49
N ASP A 210 -7.00 -10.67 6.32
CA ASP A 210 -7.20 -9.22 6.18
C ASP A 210 -8.56 -8.77 6.77
N LEU A 211 -9.65 -9.53 6.51
CA LEU A 211 -10.96 -9.27 7.13
C LEU A 211 -10.90 -9.26 8.67
N SER A 212 -10.01 -10.06 9.25
CA SER A 212 -9.87 -10.12 10.71
C SER A 212 -9.24 -8.86 11.34
N PHE A 213 -8.79 -7.90 10.52
CA PHE A 213 -8.33 -6.58 10.95
C PHE A 213 -9.42 -5.51 10.90
N ILE A 214 -10.57 -5.77 10.24
CA ILE A 214 -11.68 -4.78 10.14
C ILE A 214 -12.10 -4.21 11.50
N PRO A 215 -12.27 -4.99 12.59
CA PRO A 215 -12.62 -4.40 13.88
C PRO A 215 -11.58 -3.39 14.38
N TRP A 216 -10.30 -3.61 14.07
CA TRP A 216 -9.21 -2.70 14.41
C TRP A 216 -9.20 -1.46 13.51
N ASP A 217 -9.56 -1.62 12.22
CA ASP A 217 -9.69 -0.50 11.27
C ASP A 217 -10.88 0.40 11.69
N ILE A 218 -11.99 -0.17 12.16
CA ILE A 218 -13.11 0.59 12.73
C ILE A 218 -12.66 1.37 13.97
N LEU A 219 -11.93 0.72 14.88
CA LEU A 219 -11.38 1.40 16.06
C LEU A 219 -10.40 2.52 15.67
N SER A 220 -9.61 2.31 14.62
CA SER A 220 -8.75 3.34 14.05
C SER A 220 -9.57 4.54 13.54
N GLY A 221 -10.67 4.31 12.84
CA GLY A 221 -11.58 5.37 12.40
C GLY A 221 -12.15 6.19 13.57
N ILE A 222 -12.59 5.53 14.65
CA ILE A 222 -13.11 6.20 15.86
C ILE A 222 -12.02 7.06 16.53
N THR A 223 -10.77 6.64 16.50
CA THR A 223 -9.63 7.34 17.11
C THR A 223 -8.92 8.31 16.16
N ILE A 224 -9.58 8.74 15.07
CA ILE A 224 -9.01 9.63 14.05
C ILE A 224 -7.65 9.13 13.53
N GLY A 225 -7.53 7.80 13.35
CA GLY A 225 -6.34 7.15 12.81
C GLY A 225 -5.21 6.89 13.82
N ILE A 226 -5.27 7.39 15.06
CA ILE A 226 -4.18 7.24 16.04
C ILE A 226 -3.87 5.76 16.29
N VAL A 227 -4.87 4.95 16.61
CA VAL A 227 -4.69 3.50 16.84
C VAL A 227 -4.22 2.80 15.56
N GLY A 228 -4.73 3.24 14.39
CA GLY A 228 -4.29 2.74 13.10
C GLY A 228 -2.79 2.91 12.90
N LEU A 229 -2.31 4.13 13.10
CA LEU A 229 -0.93 4.50 12.85
C LEU A 229 0.07 3.81 13.81
N PHE A 230 -0.24 3.82 15.11
CA PHE A 230 0.70 3.34 16.14
C PHE A 230 0.59 1.84 16.43
N TYR A 231 -0.51 1.20 16.07
CA TYR A 231 -0.71 -0.21 16.40
C TYR A 231 -1.17 -1.07 15.22
N VAL A 232 -2.25 -0.68 14.52
CA VAL A 232 -2.89 -1.57 13.54
C VAL A 232 -2.01 -1.76 12.31
N SER A 233 -1.49 -0.68 11.73
CA SER A 233 -0.64 -0.74 10.53
C SER A 233 0.63 -1.56 10.77
N PRO A 234 1.48 -1.28 11.78
CA PRO A 234 2.69 -2.06 12.00
C PRO A 234 2.39 -3.52 12.39
N TYR A 235 1.28 -3.78 13.08
CA TYR A 235 0.86 -5.13 13.40
C TYR A 235 0.38 -5.90 12.15
N LYS A 236 -0.33 -5.24 11.25
CA LYS A 236 -0.76 -5.83 9.98
C LYS A 236 0.43 -6.11 9.06
N ASP A 237 1.37 -5.15 8.93
CA ASP A 237 2.59 -5.32 8.14
C ASP A 237 3.46 -6.48 8.68
N ALA A 238 3.60 -6.60 10.01
CA ALA A 238 4.28 -7.73 10.63
C ALA A 238 3.54 -9.06 10.38
N THR A 239 2.20 -9.06 10.38
CA THR A 239 1.40 -10.27 10.08
C THR A 239 1.54 -10.69 8.62
N ASP A 240 1.61 -9.75 7.69
CA ASP A 240 1.85 -10.03 6.28
C ASP A 240 3.28 -10.55 6.03
N ALA A 241 4.27 -10.08 6.78
CA ALA A 241 5.64 -10.62 6.73
C ALA A 241 5.68 -12.06 7.24
N GLU A 242 5.00 -12.39 8.34
CA GLU A 242 4.85 -13.75 8.83
C GLU A 242 4.14 -14.67 7.83
N LEU A 243 3.13 -14.14 7.13
CA LEU A 243 2.46 -14.88 6.07
C LEU A 243 3.44 -15.20 4.94
N TYR A 244 4.23 -14.21 4.50
CA TYR A 244 5.25 -14.40 3.47
C TYR A 244 6.26 -15.47 3.90
N ASP A 245 6.84 -15.35 5.08
CA ASP A 245 7.83 -16.28 5.62
C ASP A 245 7.29 -17.72 5.69
N THR A 246 6.07 -17.88 6.19
CA THR A 246 5.39 -19.19 6.27
C THR A 246 5.16 -19.79 4.87
N LEU A 247 4.82 -18.98 3.87
CA LEU A 247 4.60 -19.46 2.52
C LEU A 247 5.93 -19.74 1.80
N ALA A 248 6.95 -18.94 2.03
CA ALA A 248 8.29 -19.11 1.47
C ALA A 248 8.97 -20.40 2.00
N SER A 249 8.87 -20.66 3.29
CA SER A 249 9.40 -21.90 3.91
C SER A 249 8.69 -23.17 3.44
N GLY A 250 7.46 -23.07 2.97
CA GLY A 250 6.70 -24.20 2.41
C GLY A 250 7.05 -24.54 0.94
N MET A 251 7.87 -23.71 0.27
CA MET A 251 8.25 -23.95 -1.13
C MET A 251 9.40 -24.95 -1.25
N PRO A 252 9.35 -25.87 -2.24
CA PRO A 252 10.47 -26.77 -2.51
C PRO A 252 11.72 -25.97 -2.90
N GLY A 253 12.80 -26.12 -2.14
CA GLY A 253 14.10 -25.50 -2.41
C GLY A 253 14.44 -24.24 -1.61
N ASN A 254 13.52 -23.67 -0.84
CA ASN A 254 13.78 -22.45 -0.08
C ASN A 254 14.05 -22.69 1.44
N GLY A 255 13.91 -23.92 1.90
CA GLY A 255 13.92 -24.27 3.33
C GLY A 255 15.27 -24.21 4.05
N GLN A 256 16.37 -23.85 3.39
CA GLN A 256 17.70 -23.90 4.00
C GLN A 256 18.66 -22.75 3.67
N GLN A 257 18.35 -21.87 2.73
CA GLN A 257 19.31 -20.83 2.31
C GLN A 257 19.18 -19.48 3.03
N VAL A 258 18.08 -19.23 3.70
CA VAL A 258 17.80 -17.90 4.29
C VAL A 258 18.59 -17.64 5.59
N TYR A 259 19.04 -18.69 6.26
CA TYR A 259 19.69 -18.55 7.59
C TYR A 259 21.20 -18.80 7.61
N GLU A 260 21.76 -19.32 6.52
CA GLU A 260 23.20 -19.63 6.47
C GLU A 260 24.07 -18.44 6.00
N ASN A 261 23.47 -17.42 5.38
CA ASN A 261 24.19 -16.24 4.87
C ASN A 261 24.05 -14.99 5.77
N GLY A 262 23.59 -15.15 6.98
CA GLY A 262 23.45 -14.08 7.99
C GLY A 262 24.73 -13.75 8.76
N THR A 263 25.88 -13.94 8.15
CA THR A 263 27.18 -13.49 8.71
C THR A 263 27.74 -12.39 7.81
N TYR A 264 27.28 -11.15 8.04
CA TYR A 264 28.06 -9.93 7.76
C TYR A 264 27.58 -8.80 8.67
#